data_356cd1659442ec400a3a4626a17d92b7
#
_entry.id   356cd1659442ec400a3a4626a17d92b7
#
_cell.length_a   1.000
_cell.length_b   1.000
_cell.length_c   1.000
_cell.angle_alpha   90.00
_cell.angle_beta   90.00
_cell.angle_gamma   90.00
#
_symmetry.space_group_name_H-M   'P 1'
#
loop_
_entity.id
_entity.type
_entity.pdbx_description
1 polymer ?
#
loop_
_entity_poly.entity_id
_entity_poly.type
_entity_poly.pdbx_seq_one_letter_code
_entity_poly.pdbx_strand_id
1 'polypeptide(L)' 'MSEDFNMSMRKFLKQVGVTSQQAIENALRDAPDSTGKSFEVKMVLTIEGLELEHIVNGKIEG' A
#
# COMPACT_ATOMS: atom_id res chain seq x y z
N MET A 1 -4.51 22.88 -7.49
CA MET A 1 -3.84 22.39 -6.28
C MET A 1 -2.46 23.01 -6.21
N SER A 2 -1.99 23.34 -5.02
CA SER A 2 -0.68 23.95 -4.88
C SER A 2 0.45 22.95 -5.13
N GLU A 3 1.59 23.49 -5.51
CA GLU A 3 2.80 22.69 -5.70
C GLU A 3 3.21 21.96 -4.42
N ASP A 4 3.05 22.63 -3.28
CA ASP A 4 3.41 22.04 -1.98
C ASP A 4 2.55 20.82 -1.64
N PHE A 5 1.25 20.89 -1.88
CA PHE A 5 0.39 19.74 -1.68
C PHE A 5 0.74 18.62 -2.62
N ASN A 6 1.00 18.95 -3.88
CA ASN A 6 1.35 17.96 -4.88
C ASN A 6 2.63 17.20 -4.50
N MET A 7 3.66 17.93 -4.10
CA MET A 7 4.92 17.30 -3.70
C MET A 7 4.78 16.46 -2.43
N SER A 8 4.01 16.96 -1.46
CA SER A 8 3.78 16.21 -0.21
C SER A 8 3.05 14.91 -0.47
N MET A 9 2.04 14.95 -1.33
CA MET A 9 1.30 13.74 -1.68
C MET A 9 2.19 12.71 -2.34
N ARG A 10 2.98 13.14 -3.30
CA ARG A 10 3.86 12.22 -4.04
C ARG A 10 4.90 11.60 -3.11
N LYS A 11 5.46 12.40 -2.22
CA LYS A 11 6.44 11.92 -1.26
C LYS A 11 5.82 10.89 -0.33
N PHE A 12 4.63 11.17 0.18
CA PHE A 12 3.93 10.24 1.06
C PHE A 12 3.60 8.94 0.34
N LEU A 13 3.08 9.02 -0.87
CA LEU A 13 2.70 7.82 -1.63
C LEU A 13 3.91 6.97 -2.00
N LYS A 14 5.05 7.60 -2.26
CA LYS A 14 6.27 6.86 -2.50
C LYS A 14 6.67 6.09 -1.24
N GLN A 15 6.58 6.73 -0.08
CA GLN A 15 6.88 6.08 1.19
C GLN A 15 5.94 4.91 1.45
N VAL A 16 4.65 5.10 1.17
CA VAL A 16 3.66 4.03 1.32
C VAL A 16 4.02 2.84 0.44
N GLY A 17 4.38 3.11 -0.82
CA GLY A 17 4.74 2.03 -1.75
C GLY A 17 5.97 1.26 -1.29
N VAL A 18 7.03 1.98 -0.93
CA VAL A 18 8.29 1.35 -0.53
C VAL A 18 8.14 0.54 0.76
N THR A 19 7.53 1.14 1.79
CA THR A 19 7.40 0.46 3.08
C THR A 19 6.39 -0.67 3.02
N SER A 20 5.32 -0.50 2.24
CA SER A 20 4.33 -1.56 2.08
C SER A 20 4.91 -2.76 1.33
N GLN A 21 5.75 -2.51 0.32
CA GLN A 21 6.41 -3.58 -0.39
C GLN A 21 7.28 -4.41 0.56
N GLN A 22 8.04 -3.75 1.42
CA GLN A 22 8.86 -4.45 2.41
C GLN A 22 8.00 -5.27 3.37
N ALA A 23 6.89 -4.69 3.82
CA ALA A 23 6.00 -5.40 4.74
C ALA A 23 5.42 -6.64 4.09
N ILE A 24 5.04 -6.56 2.82
CA ILE A 24 4.51 -7.68 2.07
C ILE A 24 5.58 -8.75 1.88
N GLU A 25 6.78 -8.35 1.50
CA GLU A 25 7.88 -9.29 1.31
C GLU A 25 8.18 -10.05 2.60
N ASN A 26 8.20 -9.36 3.72
CA ASN A 26 8.44 -10.00 5.02
C ASN A 26 7.33 -10.99 5.37
N ALA A 27 6.08 -10.61 5.13
CA ALA A 27 4.95 -11.48 5.41
C ALA A 27 4.97 -12.75 4.55
N LEU A 28 5.32 -12.60 3.28
CA LEU A 28 5.42 -13.75 2.37
C LEU A 28 6.58 -14.67 2.74
N ARG A 29 7.69 -14.09 3.17
CA ARG A 29 8.85 -14.88 3.60
C ARG A 29 8.50 -15.74 4.81
N ASP A 30 7.70 -15.20 5.72
CA ASP A 30 7.33 -15.89 6.95
C ASP A 30 6.15 -16.85 6.77
N ALA A 31 5.45 -16.78 5.63
CA ALA A 31 4.32 -17.65 5.37
C ALA A 31 4.76 -18.96 4.73
N PRO A 32 4.45 -20.11 5.33
CA PRO A 32 4.79 -21.39 4.73
C PRO A 32 3.95 -21.63 3.48
N ASP A 33 4.57 -22.22 2.46
CA ASP A 33 3.89 -22.63 1.23
C ASP A 33 3.22 -21.47 0.48
N SER A 34 3.83 -20.29 0.52
CA SER A 34 3.29 -19.16 -0.23
C SER A 34 3.60 -19.22 -1.72
N THR A 35 4.58 -20.03 -2.12
CA THR A 35 5.00 -20.11 -3.52
C THR A 35 3.85 -20.62 -4.40
N GLY A 36 3.60 -19.90 -5.48
CA GLY A 36 2.58 -20.29 -6.44
C GLY A 36 1.17 -19.94 -6.05
N LYS A 37 0.98 -19.31 -4.90
CA LYS A 37 -0.35 -18.89 -4.45
C LYS A 37 -0.58 -17.43 -4.79
N SER A 38 -1.85 -17.04 -4.81
CA SER A 38 -2.21 -15.64 -4.94
C SER A 38 -2.91 -15.19 -3.67
N PHE A 39 -2.71 -13.93 -3.32
CA PHE A 39 -3.29 -13.34 -2.12
C PHE A 39 -4.03 -12.06 -2.47
N GLU A 40 -5.19 -11.88 -1.89
CA GLU A 40 -5.93 -10.64 -2.05
C GLU A 40 -5.37 -9.59 -1.11
N VAL A 41 -5.25 -8.37 -1.64
CA VAL A 41 -4.69 -7.25 -0.90
C VAL A 41 -5.72 -6.15 -0.81
N LYS A 42 -5.82 -5.54 0.35
CA LYS A 42 -6.69 -4.39 0.55
C LYS A 42 -5.93 -3.29 1.27
N MET A 43 -6.00 -2.08 0.74
CA MET A 43 -5.42 -0.91 1.37
C MET A 43 -6.50 0.14 1.58
N VAL A 44 -6.51 0.74 2.74
CA VAL A 44 -7.48 1.79 3.09
C VAL A 44 -6.71 3.06 3.41
N LEU A 45 -7.07 4.14 2.73
CA LEU A 45 -6.47 5.44 2.95
C LEU A 45 -7.50 6.37 3.58
N THR A 46 -7.15 6.92 4.73
CA THR A 46 -7.94 7.95 5.37
C THR A 46 -7.04 9.14 5.70
N ILE A 47 -7.62 10.32 5.74
CA ILE A 47 -6.88 11.54 6.11
C ILE A 47 -7.65 12.25 7.21
N GLU A 48 -6.98 12.49 8.35
CA GLU A 48 -7.56 13.27 9.42
C GLU A 48 -7.88 14.69 8.96
N GLY A 49 -9.07 15.16 9.30
CA GLY A 49 -9.49 16.50 8.92
C GLY A 49 -10.17 16.57 7.56
N LEU A 50 -10.18 15.48 6.80
CA LEU A 50 -10.86 15.41 5.51
C LEU A 50 -11.84 14.24 5.51
N GLU A 51 -12.91 14.39 4.76
CA GLU A 51 -13.86 13.31 4.57
C GLU A 51 -13.36 12.45 3.40
N LEU A 52 -12.41 11.56 3.70
CA LEU A 52 -11.80 10.71 2.69
C LEU A 52 -11.67 9.29 3.21
N GLU A 53 -12.22 8.36 2.45
CA GLU A 53 -11.94 6.96 2.64
C GLU A 53 -11.75 6.36 1.25
N HIS A 54 -10.54 5.97 0.96
CA HIS A 54 -10.20 5.43 -0.35
C HIS A 54 -9.70 4.01 -0.18
N ILE A 55 -10.34 3.08 -0.86
CA ILE A 55 -10.00 1.67 -0.74
C ILE A 55 -9.45 1.17 -2.06
N VAL A 56 -8.30 0.51 -2.00
CA VAL A 56 -7.68 -0.10 -3.17
C VAL A 56 -7.60 -1.60 -2.93
N ASN A 57 -8.15 -2.37 -3.86
CA ASN A 57 -8.09 -3.82 -3.82
C ASN A 57 -7.21 -4.32 -4.96
N GLY A 58 -6.47 -5.38 -4.70
CA GLY A 58 -5.63 -5.96 -5.72
C GLY A 58 -5.27 -7.39 -5.39
N LYS A 59 -4.37 -7.95 -6.18
CA LYS A 59 -3.86 -9.30 -5.96
C LYS A 59 -2.36 -9.31 -6.07
N ILE A 60 -1.74 -10.12 -5.23
CA ILE A 60 -0.31 -10.39 -5.31
C ILE A 60 -0.17 -11.86 -5.68
N GLU A 61 0.49 -12.11 -6.80
CA GLU A 61 0.61 -13.46 -7.34
C GLU A 61 2.07 -13.89 -7.35
N GLY A 62 2.30 -15.11 -6.94
CA GLY A 62 3.62 -15.71 -6.96
C GLY A 62 3.90 -16.51 -8.22
#